data_895442c3666eab0762d80d8738647ae8
#
_entry.id   895442c3666eab0762d80d8738647ae8
#
_cell.length_a   1.000
_cell.length_b   1.000
_cell.length_c   1.000
_cell.angle_alpha   90.00
_cell.angle_beta   90.00
_cell.angle_gamma   90.00
#
_symmetry.space_group_name_H-M   'P 1'
#
loop_
_entity.id
_entity.type
_entity.pdbx_description
1 polymer ?
#
loop_
_entity_poly.entity_id
_entity_poly.type
_entity_poly.pdbx_seq_one_letter_code
_entity_poly.pdbx_strand_id
1 'polypeptide(L)'
;MQFNLKSTLTKADTKDKYIFWDIDGTLAPYRFNNHLGDPEGTNSGMSLKEIEGGIFLERKPSKHMQKVIEKCGAKENIIMSHCINEKEKNDKEKWLDIYYPSITKRVF
;
A
#
# COMPACT_ATOMS: atom_id res chain seq x y z
N MET A 1 12.23 -17.29 13.23
CA MET A 1 12.99 -17.20 11.96
C MET A 1 12.94 -15.77 11.44
N GLN A 2 14.07 -15.25 11.12
CA GLN A 2 14.14 -13.91 10.61
C GLN A 2 13.88 -13.89 9.11
N PHE A 3 12.91 -13.11 8.69
CA PHE A 3 12.52 -13.03 7.31
C PHE A 3 13.26 -11.88 6.62
N ASN A 4 13.99 -12.18 5.57
CA ASN A 4 14.74 -11.18 4.82
C ASN A 4 14.13 -11.01 3.42
N LEU A 5 13.38 -9.94 3.23
CA LEU A 5 12.72 -9.66 1.96
C LEU A 5 13.70 -9.48 0.81
N LYS A 6 14.90 -8.94 1.07
CA LYS A 6 15.88 -8.72 0.01
C LYS A 6 16.38 -10.02 -0.59
N SER A 7 16.46 -11.09 0.22
CA SER A 7 16.92 -12.38 -0.26
C SER A 7 15.80 -13.27 -0.78
N THR A 8 14.55 -12.99 -0.43
CA THR A 8 13.41 -13.85 -0.75
C THR A 8 12.59 -13.39 -1.96
N LEU A 9 12.60 -12.08 -2.27
CA LEU A 9 11.82 -11.55 -3.39
C LEU A 9 12.73 -11.26 -4.58
N THR A 10 13.10 -12.28 -5.33
CA THR A 10 13.82 -12.16 -6.59
C THR A 10 12.85 -12.36 -7.75
N LYS A 11 13.24 -11.97 -8.96
CA LYS A 11 12.43 -12.22 -10.15
C LYS A 11 12.19 -13.71 -10.37
N ALA A 12 13.20 -14.55 -10.09
CA ALA A 12 13.08 -15.99 -10.25
C ALA A 12 12.03 -16.57 -9.29
N ASP A 13 11.97 -16.05 -8.08
CA ASP A 13 11.03 -16.54 -7.07
C ASP A 13 9.59 -16.10 -7.35
N THR A 14 9.39 -15.00 -8.05
CA THR A 14 8.07 -14.38 -8.19
C THR A 14 7.48 -14.48 -9.59
N LYS A 15 8.23 -14.90 -10.59
CA LYS A 15 7.83 -14.85 -12.00
C LYS A 15 6.49 -15.51 -12.35
N ASP A 16 6.09 -16.54 -11.60
CA ASP A 16 4.86 -17.28 -11.84
C ASP A 16 3.81 -17.02 -10.77
N LYS A 17 3.97 -15.97 -9.99
CA LYS A 17 3.11 -15.70 -8.83
C LYS A 17 2.32 -14.43 -8.99
N TYR A 18 1.14 -14.42 -8.39
CA TYR A 18 0.35 -13.23 -8.19
C TYR A 18 0.68 -12.69 -6.81
N ILE A 19 0.98 -11.40 -6.72
CA ILE A 19 1.34 -10.79 -5.45
C ILE A 19 0.31 -9.72 -5.13
N PHE A 20 -0.23 -9.80 -3.92
CA PHE A 20 -1.16 -8.82 -3.39
C PHE A 20 -0.39 -7.87 -2.48
N TRP A 21 -0.53 -6.58 -2.75
CA TRP A 21 0.15 -5.53 -1.99
C TRP A 21 -0.87 -4.73 -1.20
N ASP A 22 -0.64 -4.61 0.10
CA ASP A 22 -1.43 -3.74 0.96
C ASP A 22 -0.91 -2.31 0.84
N ILE A 23 -1.77 -1.33 1.08
CA ILE A 23 -1.37 0.07 1.03
C ILE A 23 -0.93 0.55 2.40
N ASP A 24 -1.82 0.51 3.39
CA ASP A 24 -1.55 1.10 4.70
C ASP A 24 -0.48 0.34 5.47
N GLY A 25 0.58 1.05 5.84
CA GLY A 25 1.70 0.46 6.55
C GLY A 25 2.66 -0.31 5.66
N THR A 26 2.37 -0.44 4.36
CA THR A 26 3.20 -1.15 3.40
C THR A 26 3.67 -0.21 2.30
N LEU A 27 2.81 0.07 1.32
CA LEU A 27 3.16 1.00 0.24
C LEU A 27 3.14 2.45 0.72
N ALA A 28 2.20 2.77 1.60
CA ALA A 28 2.12 4.07 2.25
C ALA A 28 2.38 3.87 3.74
N PRO A 29 3.58 4.19 4.24
CA PRO A 29 3.89 4.07 5.66
C PRO A 29 2.91 4.85 6.52
N TYR A 30 2.67 4.40 7.73
CA TYR A 30 1.82 5.13 8.66
C TYR A 30 2.37 6.52 8.87
N ARG A 31 1.45 7.48 8.95
CA ARG A 31 1.78 8.90 9.07
C ARG A 31 2.59 9.23 10.31
N PHE A 32 2.37 8.48 11.36
CA PHE A 32 3.12 8.61 12.60
C PHE A 32 3.83 7.30 12.89
N ASN A 33 4.94 7.36 13.62
CA ASN A 33 5.59 6.15 14.14
C ASN A 33 4.73 5.44 15.17
N ASN A 34 3.48 5.74 15.21
CA ASN A 34 2.52 5.22 16.14
C ASN A 34 1.59 4.26 15.41
N HIS A 35 2.10 3.07 15.13
CA HIS A 35 1.27 2.02 14.58
C HIS A 35 0.47 1.30 15.65
N LEU A 36 0.55 1.77 16.87
CA LEU A 36 -0.16 1.14 17.98
C LEU A 36 -1.62 1.54 18.02
N GLY A 37 -1.99 2.55 17.27
CA GLY A 37 -3.33 3.04 17.40
C GLY A 37 -3.96 3.47 16.12
N ASP A 38 -5.06 2.88 15.87
CA ASP A 38 -6.06 3.42 15.01
C ASP A 38 -7.20 3.83 15.95
N PRO A 39 -7.13 5.02 16.54
CA PRO A 39 -8.03 5.42 17.62
C PRO A 39 -9.50 5.48 17.20
N GLU A 40 -9.77 5.50 15.91
CA GLU A 40 -11.13 5.58 15.38
C GLU A 40 -11.54 4.34 14.58
N GLY A 41 -10.74 3.26 14.68
CA GLY A 41 -11.07 2.02 14.01
C GLY A 41 -10.86 2.03 12.50
N THR A 42 -10.07 2.96 12.01
CA THR A 42 -9.69 2.99 10.59
C THR A 42 -8.38 2.26 10.40
N ASN A 43 -8.25 1.38 9.45
CA ASN A 43 -7.03 0.61 9.24
C ASN A 43 -5.89 1.42 8.61
N SER A 44 -6.10 2.68 8.35
CA SER A 44 -5.13 3.54 7.69
C SER A 44 -4.31 4.41 8.65
N GLY A 45 -4.59 4.36 9.95
CA GLY A 45 -3.97 5.24 10.92
C GLY A 45 -4.42 6.69 10.81
N MET A 46 -5.56 6.92 10.18
CA MET A 46 -6.16 8.26 10.02
C MET A 46 -7.53 8.27 10.68
N SER A 47 -7.91 9.42 11.22
CA SER A 47 -9.26 9.60 11.75
C SER A 47 -10.27 9.73 10.60
N LEU A 48 -11.55 9.48 10.90
CA LEU A 48 -12.61 9.69 9.92
C LEU A 48 -12.61 11.13 9.40
N LYS A 49 -12.38 12.09 10.29
CA LYS A 49 -12.33 13.49 9.92
C LYS A 49 -11.18 13.78 8.96
N GLU A 50 -10.04 13.18 9.17
CA GLU A 50 -8.88 13.32 8.29
C GLU A 50 -9.15 12.70 6.92
N ILE A 51 -9.80 11.54 6.89
CA ILE A 51 -10.19 10.89 5.64
C ILE A 51 -11.12 11.80 4.84
N GLU A 52 -12.13 12.37 5.48
CA GLU A 52 -13.06 13.30 4.84
C GLU A 52 -12.33 14.53 4.28
N GLY A 53 -11.28 14.97 4.95
CA GLY A 53 -10.46 16.10 4.52
C GLY A 53 -9.48 15.77 3.42
N GLY A 54 -9.38 14.52 2.98
CA GLY A 54 -8.49 14.12 1.89
C GLY A 54 -7.03 14.01 2.29
N ILE A 55 -6.73 13.81 3.56
CA ILE A 55 -5.36 13.76 4.06
C ILE A 55 -4.54 12.63 3.44
N PHE A 56 -5.20 11.57 2.96
CA PHE A 56 -4.50 10.43 2.37
C PHE A 56 -3.60 10.85 1.22
N LEU A 57 -4.05 11.81 0.42
CA LEU A 57 -3.29 12.26 -0.75
C LEU A 57 -1.98 12.94 -0.39
N GLU A 58 -1.79 13.34 0.86
CA GLU A 58 -0.55 13.94 1.34
C GLU A 58 0.48 12.91 1.79
N ARG A 59 0.12 11.64 1.83
CA ARG A 59 1.03 10.57 2.25
C ARG A 59 2.08 10.31 1.18
N LYS A 60 3.31 10.01 1.63
CA LYS A 60 4.41 9.68 0.74
C LYS A 60 4.55 8.17 0.62
N PRO A 61 4.89 7.65 -0.56
CA PRO A 61 5.12 6.22 -0.71
C PRO A 61 6.43 5.80 -0.04
N SER A 62 6.49 4.53 0.35
CA SER A 62 7.73 3.93 0.82
C SER A 62 8.69 3.76 -0.35
N LYS A 63 9.84 4.40 -0.29
CA LYS A 63 10.86 4.24 -1.32
C LYS A 63 11.41 2.83 -1.35
N HIS A 64 11.50 2.20 -0.19
CA HIS A 64 11.93 0.81 -0.10
C HIS A 64 10.96 -0.11 -0.84
N MET A 65 9.67 0.04 -0.61
CA MET A 65 8.67 -0.79 -1.26
C MET A 65 8.59 -0.53 -2.76
N GLN A 66 8.81 0.70 -3.20
CA GLN A 66 8.91 0.98 -4.64
C GLN A 66 10.02 0.17 -5.29
N LYS A 67 11.18 0.08 -4.64
CA LYS A 67 12.29 -0.73 -5.14
C LYS A 67 11.98 -2.23 -5.11
N VAL A 68 11.31 -2.69 -4.06
CA VAL A 68 10.90 -4.10 -3.95
C VAL A 68 9.99 -4.47 -5.12
N ILE A 69 9.02 -3.65 -5.42
CA ILE A 69 8.08 -3.90 -6.52
C ILE A 69 8.79 -3.86 -7.87
N GLU A 70 9.72 -2.92 -8.08
CA GLU A 70 10.50 -2.84 -9.32
C GLU A 70 11.31 -4.12 -9.57
N LYS A 71 11.85 -4.71 -8.50
CA LYS A 71 12.65 -5.94 -8.59
C LYS A 71 11.79 -7.19 -8.65
N CYS A 72 10.52 -7.07 -8.35
CA CYS A 72 9.61 -8.19 -8.34
C CYS A 72 9.22 -8.53 -9.77
N GLY A 73 9.42 -9.79 -10.14
CA GLY A 73 9.04 -10.29 -11.46
C GLY A 73 7.71 -11.02 -11.45
N ALA A 74 6.80 -10.66 -10.57
CA ALA A 74 5.51 -11.32 -10.43
C ALA A 74 4.75 -11.35 -11.76
N LYS A 75 4.00 -12.41 -11.96
CA LYS A 75 3.11 -12.52 -13.11
C LYS A 75 2.08 -11.41 -13.08
N GLU A 76 1.56 -11.10 -11.91
CA GLU A 76 0.70 -9.95 -11.69
C GLU A 76 0.91 -9.36 -10.32
N ASN A 77 0.86 -8.03 -10.26
CA ASN A 77 0.82 -7.28 -9.02
C ASN A 77 -0.61 -6.76 -8.85
N ILE A 78 -1.18 -6.99 -7.69
CA ILE A 78 -2.56 -6.61 -7.38
C ILE A 78 -2.53 -5.81 -6.09
N ILE A 79 -3.22 -4.68 -6.09
CA ILE A 79 -3.41 -3.90 -4.86
C ILE A 79 -4.64 -4.46 -4.14
N MET A 80 -4.50 -4.71 -2.85
CA MET A 80 -5.61 -5.09 -1.99
C MET A 80 -5.58 -4.23 -0.74
N SER A 81 -6.60 -3.42 -0.54
CA SER A 81 -6.64 -2.49 0.58
C SER A 81 -8.07 -2.37 1.10
N HIS A 82 -8.19 -2.19 2.41
CA HIS A 82 -9.46 -1.90 3.03
C HIS A 82 -9.73 -0.40 2.99
N CYS A 83 -10.97 -0.03 2.69
CA CYS A 83 -11.42 1.36 2.72
C CYS A 83 -12.70 1.46 3.55
N ILE A 84 -12.75 2.46 4.42
CA ILE A 84 -13.90 2.64 5.30
C ILE A 84 -15.08 3.29 4.59
N ASN A 85 -14.81 4.06 3.52
CA ASN A 85 -15.84 4.73 2.74
C ASN A 85 -15.35 5.03 1.33
N GLU A 86 -16.23 5.59 0.50
CA GLU A 86 -15.91 5.93 -0.89
C GLU A 86 -14.86 7.03 -1.00
N LYS A 87 -14.82 7.95 -0.06
CA LYS A 87 -13.82 9.03 -0.06
C LYS A 87 -12.42 8.46 0.08
N GLU A 88 -12.23 7.55 1.01
CA GLU A 88 -10.93 6.89 1.20
C GLU A 88 -10.54 6.08 -0.04
N LYS A 89 -11.49 5.34 -0.60
CA LYS A 89 -11.26 4.56 -1.82
C LYS A 89 -10.81 5.44 -2.97
N ASN A 90 -11.52 6.52 -3.22
CA ASN A 90 -11.22 7.44 -4.31
C ASN A 90 -9.84 8.08 -4.13
N ASP A 91 -9.50 8.48 -2.92
CA ASP A 91 -8.20 9.07 -2.62
C ASP A 91 -7.07 8.06 -2.78
N LYS A 92 -7.29 6.82 -2.36
CA LYS A 92 -6.30 5.74 -2.57
C LYS A 92 -6.10 5.45 -4.05
N GLU A 93 -7.16 5.44 -4.84
CA GLU A 93 -7.02 5.26 -6.28
C GLU A 93 -6.21 6.38 -6.92
N LYS A 94 -6.47 7.63 -6.56
CA LYS A 94 -5.68 8.77 -7.06
C LYS A 94 -4.22 8.67 -6.64
N TRP A 95 -3.97 8.28 -5.41
CA TRP A 95 -2.63 8.08 -4.89
C TRP A 95 -1.87 7.00 -5.68
N LEU A 96 -2.54 5.89 -5.95
CA LEU A 96 -1.97 4.81 -6.76
C LEU A 96 -1.69 5.26 -8.18
N ASP A 97 -2.55 6.06 -8.76
CA ASP A 97 -2.33 6.60 -10.10
C ASP A 97 -1.10 7.49 -10.19
N ILE A 98 -0.74 8.15 -9.09
CA ILE A 98 0.46 8.98 -9.02
C ILE A 98 1.71 8.13 -8.84
N TYR A 99 1.70 7.19 -7.91
CA TYR A 99 2.91 6.49 -7.49
C TYR A 99 3.07 5.08 -8.07
N TYR A 100 1.97 4.43 -8.43
CA TYR A 100 1.96 3.06 -8.95
C TYR A 100 1.00 2.92 -10.14
N PRO A 101 1.16 3.75 -11.18
CA PRO A 101 0.20 3.76 -12.30
C PRO A 101 0.18 2.45 -13.09
N SER A 102 1.26 1.68 -13.03
CA SER A 102 1.33 0.41 -13.76
C SER A 102 0.54 -0.71 -13.09
N ILE A 103 0.20 -0.57 -11.80
CA ILE A 103 -0.59 -1.57 -11.10
C ILE A 103 -2.06 -1.19 -11.22
N THR A 104 -2.74 -1.79 -12.18
CA THR A 104 -4.13 -1.44 -12.51
C THR A 104 -5.16 -2.33 -11.82
N LYS A 105 -4.76 -3.51 -11.36
CA LYS A 105 -5.66 -4.40 -10.63
C LYS A 105 -5.68 -4.01 -9.17
N ARG A 106 -6.84 -3.56 -8.71
CA ARG A 106 -7.02 -2.99 -7.39
C ARG A 106 -8.33 -3.49 -6.79
N VAL A 107 -8.25 -4.03 -5.58
CA VAL A 107 -9.39 -4.54 -4.83
C VAL A 107 -9.50 -3.76 -3.53
N PHE A 108 -10.66 -3.18 -3.31
CA PHE A 108 -10.94 -2.38 -2.11
C PHE A 108 -12.11 -2.95 -1.32
#